data_f457780a0dfb8e29428a0814f46776c1
#
_entry.id   f457780a0dfb8e29428a0814f46776c1
#
_cell.length_a   1.000
_cell.length_b   1.000
_cell.length_c   1.000
_cell.angle_alpha   90.00
_cell.angle_beta   90.00
_cell.angle_gamma   90.00
#
_symmetry.space_group_name_H-M   'P 1'
#
loop_
_entity.id
_entity.type
_entity.pdbx_description
1 polymer ?
#
loop_
_entity_poly.entity_id
_entity_poly.type
_entity_poly.pdbx_seq_one_letter_code
_entity_poly.pdbx_strand_id
1 'polypeptide(L)'
;MTRVAVTIRDPIVEPLWSGTRVLVHVDTRGDGHEPTVRVIERSGLELTIEESGLTAAIAAAVRAGDVVLDGILTSQATRGTAGMAIIPEAHLSVMDTMFSRDPGIEIRRPDTADVLPQEALVAVDLLRLDGQSLLDVPLLERKRLLDSVIEQGPLVRVSVFCRPPVDAWVASWQSAGLRGAMMKSSNGRYIPGDRTPEWRTLTRVASRR
;
A
#
# COMPACT_ATOMS: atom_id res chain seq x y z
N MET A 1 -36.54 5.56 0.16
CA MET A 1 -35.47 6.10 -0.73
C MET A 1 -34.49 4.96 -1.01
N THR A 2 -34.57 4.38 -2.19
CA THR A 2 -33.68 3.28 -2.63
C THR A 2 -32.31 3.90 -2.93
N ARG A 3 -31.29 3.55 -2.14
CA ARG A 3 -29.91 3.95 -2.45
C ARG A 3 -29.50 3.25 -3.74
N VAL A 4 -29.37 4.02 -4.83
CA VAL A 4 -28.77 3.53 -6.07
C VAL A 4 -27.34 3.10 -5.72
N ALA A 5 -27.05 1.82 -5.86
CA ALA A 5 -25.69 1.30 -5.67
C ALA A 5 -24.80 1.89 -6.78
N VAL A 6 -23.95 2.85 -6.43
CA VAL A 6 -22.96 3.37 -7.37
C VAL A 6 -22.03 2.22 -7.73
N THR A 7 -22.07 1.80 -9.00
CA THR A 7 -21.18 0.77 -9.52
C THR A 7 -19.85 1.43 -9.89
N ILE A 8 -18.76 1.03 -9.24
CA ILE A 8 -17.43 1.48 -9.61
C ILE A 8 -17.03 0.77 -10.90
N ARG A 9 -16.72 1.53 -11.93
CA ARG A 9 -16.27 0.98 -13.22
C ARG A 9 -14.81 0.57 -13.15
N ASP A 10 -14.50 -0.57 -13.76
CA ASP A 10 -13.14 -1.15 -13.82
C ASP A 10 -12.38 -1.03 -12.48
N PRO A 11 -12.88 -1.67 -11.40
CA PRO A 11 -12.34 -1.49 -10.08
C PRO A 11 -11.01 -2.20 -9.89
N ILE A 12 -10.13 -1.58 -9.11
CA ILE A 12 -9.05 -2.26 -8.39
C ILE A 12 -9.41 -2.33 -6.92
N VAL A 13 -8.89 -3.34 -6.23
CA VAL A 13 -9.17 -3.59 -4.82
C VAL A 13 -7.87 -3.75 -4.08
N GLU A 14 -7.71 -3.01 -2.99
CA GLU A 14 -6.52 -2.96 -2.14
C GLU A 14 -6.86 -3.40 -0.72
N PRO A 15 -5.89 -3.89 0.06
CA PRO A 15 -6.07 -4.13 1.48
C PRO A 15 -6.47 -2.85 2.23
N LEU A 16 -7.37 -2.97 3.19
CA LEU A 16 -7.70 -1.86 4.10
C LEU A 16 -6.74 -1.89 5.29
N TRP A 17 -5.65 -1.16 5.17
CA TRP A 17 -4.65 -1.02 6.20
C TRP A 17 -5.18 -0.27 7.42
N SER A 18 -4.75 -0.67 8.62
CA SER A 18 -4.96 0.07 9.85
C SER A 18 -3.69 0.81 10.22
N GLY A 19 -3.80 2.05 10.63
CA GLY A 19 -2.67 2.90 10.99
C GLY A 19 -2.95 4.36 10.75
N THR A 20 -1.91 5.18 10.80
CA THR A 20 -1.97 6.63 10.60
C THR A 20 -1.76 6.95 9.12
N ARG A 21 -2.76 7.57 8.47
CA ARG A 21 -2.62 8.04 7.10
C ARG A 21 -1.77 9.29 7.06
N VAL A 22 -0.78 9.29 6.17
CA VAL A 22 0.22 10.34 6.03
C VAL A 22 0.45 10.71 4.57
N LEU A 23 0.87 11.96 4.36
CA LEU A 23 1.58 12.39 3.15
C LEU A 23 3.08 12.38 3.45
N VAL A 24 3.85 11.74 2.59
CA VAL A 24 5.31 11.66 2.71
C VAL A 24 5.92 12.43 1.55
N HIS A 25 6.65 13.49 1.88
CA HIS A 25 7.44 14.26 0.91
C HIS A 25 8.88 13.80 0.99
N VAL A 26 9.45 13.40 -0.12
CA VAL A 26 10.87 13.05 -0.24
C VAL A 26 11.50 13.91 -1.32
N ASP A 27 12.58 14.60 -1.00
CA ASP A 27 13.40 15.34 -1.95
C ASP A 27 14.85 14.86 -1.84
N THR A 28 15.36 14.28 -2.93
CA THR A 28 16.72 13.74 -3.06
C THR A 28 17.62 14.61 -3.93
N ARG A 29 17.13 15.78 -4.45
CA ARG A 29 17.80 16.60 -5.46
C ARG A 29 18.85 17.54 -4.90
N GLY A 30 19.10 17.55 -3.61
CA GLY A 30 20.10 18.46 -3.01
C GLY A 30 21.51 18.12 -3.48
N ASP A 31 22.21 19.04 -4.12
CA ASP A 31 23.62 18.90 -4.48
C ASP A 31 24.48 18.75 -3.20
N GLY A 32 24.82 17.52 -2.84
CA GLY A 32 25.63 17.19 -1.67
C GLY A 32 24.90 17.27 -0.32
N HIS A 33 23.59 17.47 -0.30
CA HIS A 33 22.77 17.41 0.91
C HIS A 33 22.12 16.03 1.08
N GLU A 34 21.91 15.65 2.34
CA GLU A 34 21.15 14.44 2.66
C GLU A 34 19.70 14.58 2.15
N PRO A 35 19.07 13.46 1.71
CA PRO A 35 17.67 13.47 1.32
C PRO A 35 16.78 14.01 2.43
N THR A 36 15.84 14.89 2.07
CA THR A 36 14.85 15.42 3.01
C THR A 36 13.59 14.56 2.96
N VAL A 37 13.17 14.05 4.12
CA VAL A 37 11.92 13.28 4.27
C VAL A 37 11.04 14.00 5.29
N ARG A 38 9.83 14.37 4.86
CA ARG A 38 8.82 14.97 5.74
C ARG A 38 7.57 14.12 5.75
N VAL A 39 7.08 13.79 6.93
CA VAL A 39 5.88 12.97 7.11
C VAL A 39 4.81 13.83 7.76
N ILE A 40 3.71 14.03 7.05
CA ILE A 40 2.65 14.95 7.44
C ILE A 40 1.35 14.16 7.64
N GLU A 41 0.80 14.21 8.85
CA GLU A 41 -0.49 13.61 9.17
C GLU A 41 -1.65 14.39 8.51
N ARG A 42 -2.82 13.76 8.42
CA ARG A 42 -4.03 14.39 7.88
C ARG A 42 -4.43 15.70 8.57
N SER A 43 -4.09 15.88 9.84
CA SER A 43 -4.29 17.13 10.60
C SER A 43 -3.41 18.29 10.09
N GLY A 44 -2.38 18.00 9.28
CA GLY A 44 -1.32 18.93 8.89
C GLY A 44 -0.13 18.93 9.85
N LEU A 45 -0.17 18.12 10.90
CA LEU A 45 0.96 17.97 11.84
C LEU A 45 2.08 17.19 11.16
N GLU A 46 3.31 17.71 11.21
CA GLU A 46 4.50 17.01 10.82
C GLU A 46 4.95 16.05 11.93
N LEU A 47 5.11 14.77 11.57
CA LEU A 47 5.49 13.71 12.51
C LEU A 47 6.99 13.54 12.53
N THR A 48 7.58 13.47 13.73
CA THR A 48 8.98 13.10 13.93
C THR A 48 9.08 11.58 14.03
N ILE A 49 9.71 10.92 13.03
CA ILE A 49 9.87 9.46 12.97
C ILE A 49 11.34 9.03 12.98
N GLU A 50 12.22 9.91 13.47
CA GLU A 50 13.68 9.75 13.38
C GLU A 50 14.21 8.54 14.17
N GLU A 51 13.62 8.22 15.31
CA GLU A 51 14.11 7.16 16.21
C GLU A 51 13.93 5.73 15.63
N SER A 52 13.08 5.56 14.63
CA SER A 52 12.73 4.24 14.09
C SER A 52 13.62 3.74 12.94
N GLY A 53 14.53 4.58 12.43
CA GLY A 53 15.25 4.32 11.17
C GLY A 53 14.35 4.37 9.92
N LEU A 54 13.06 4.69 10.09
CA LEU A 54 12.09 4.71 9.01
C LEU A 54 12.35 5.85 8.03
N THR A 55 12.77 7.03 8.51
CA THR A 55 13.15 8.18 7.66
C THR A 55 14.26 7.79 6.68
N ALA A 56 15.33 7.17 7.20
CA ALA A 56 16.45 6.71 6.37
C ALA A 56 15.99 5.62 5.37
N ALA A 57 15.13 4.71 5.81
CA ALA A 57 14.58 3.66 4.94
C ALA A 57 13.70 4.26 3.83
N ILE A 58 12.90 5.29 4.11
CA ILE A 58 12.08 5.99 3.11
C ILE A 58 12.98 6.70 2.10
N ALA A 59 14.00 7.44 2.56
CA ALA A 59 14.96 8.11 1.69
C ALA A 59 15.67 7.13 0.76
N ALA A 60 16.12 5.99 1.30
CA ALA A 60 16.81 4.95 0.53
C ALA A 60 15.88 4.22 -0.46
N ALA A 61 14.58 4.12 -0.17
CA ALA A 61 13.61 3.42 -1.01
C ALA A 61 13.20 4.23 -2.26
N VAL A 62 13.32 5.57 -2.24
CA VAL A 62 12.86 6.43 -3.34
C VAL A 62 13.91 6.50 -4.45
N ARG A 63 13.50 6.17 -5.68
CA ARG A 63 14.31 6.17 -6.90
C ARG A 63 14.02 7.36 -7.82
N ALA A 64 13.56 8.47 -7.25
CA ALA A 64 13.24 9.70 -7.98
C ALA A 64 13.77 10.91 -7.22
N GLY A 65 13.87 12.07 -7.89
CA GLY A 65 14.41 13.28 -7.29
C GLY A 65 13.46 13.97 -6.31
N ASP A 66 12.14 13.90 -6.59
CA ASP A 66 11.11 14.55 -5.76
C ASP A 66 9.81 13.76 -5.85
N VAL A 67 9.29 13.28 -4.72
CA VAL A 67 8.01 12.58 -4.68
C VAL A 67 7.12 13.07 -3.54
N VAL A 68 5.80 12.98 -3.76
CA VAL A 68 4.79 13.05 -2.71
C VAL A 68 3.98 11.77 -2.74
N LEU A 69 4.06 11.00 -1.67
CA LEU A 69 3.34 9.74 -1.48
C LEU A 69 2.13 9.95 -0.57
N ASP A 70 1.02 9.30 -0.88
CA ASP A 70 -0.05 9.03 0.09
C ASP A 70 0.21 7.64 0.67
N GLY A 71 0.32 7.55 1.99
CA GLY A 71 0.71 6.32 2.65
C GLY A 71 0.03 6.11 3.99
N ILE A 72 0.32 4.96 4.58
CA ILE A 72 -0.15 4.60 5.92
C ILE A 72 1.05 4.11 6.73
N LEU A 73 1.28 4.74 7.89
CA LEU A 73 2.19 4.24 8.91
C LEU A 73 1.49 3.12 9.66
N THR A 74 2.06 1.94 9.68
CA THR A 74 1.44 0.75 10.26
C THR A 74 2.45 -0.30 10.67
N SER A 75 2.21 -0.94 11.80
CA SER A 75 2.94 -2.14 12.22
C SER A 75 2.42 -3.44 11.55
N GLN A 76 1.31 -3.39 10.81
CA GLN A 76 0.76 -4.57 10.13
C GLN A 76 1.68 -5.07 9.02
N ALA A 77 2.38 -4.19 8.33
CA ALA A 77 3.28 -4.53 7.23
C ALA A 77 4.51 -5.36 7.66
N THR A 78 4.87 -5.31 8.94
CA THR A 78 6.04 -5.98 9.51
C THR A 78 5.68 -7.16 10.41
N ARG A 79 4.39 -7.45 10.58
CA ARG A 79 3.93 -8.60 11.39
C ARG A 79 4.02 -9.90 10.60
N GLY A 80 4.93 -10.80 10.95
CA GLY A 80 4.97 -12.20 10.58
C GLY A 80 4.43 -12.55 9.18
N THR A 81 3.61 -13.57 9.11
CA THR A 81 2.97 -14.05 7.86
C THR A 81 2.02 -13.03 7.22
N ALA A 82 1.48 -12.07 7.97
CA ALA A 82 0.66 -10.99 7.42
C ALA A 82 1.47 -10.07 6.51
N GLY A 83 2.73 -9.78 6.87
CA GLY A 83 3.65 -9.04 6.02
C GLY A 83 3.97 -9.77 4.71
N MET A 84 4.13 -11.11 4.76
CA MET A 84 4.43 -11.92 3.57
C MET A 84 3.23 -12.07 2.63
N ALA A 85 2.01 -12.20 3.15
CA ALA A 85 0.79 -12.30 2.32
C ALA A 85 0.50 -11.02 1.52
N ILE A 86 1.22 -9.95 1.76
CA ILE A 86 1.01 -8.62 1.19
C ILE A 86 2.12 -8.23 0.23
N ILE A 87 3.19 -9.04 0.14
CA ILE A 87 4.33 -8.80 -0.76
C ILE A 87 4.03 -9.38 -2.15
N PRO A 88 4.33 -8.64 -3.24
CA PRO A 88 4.16 -9.14 -4.61
C PRO A 88 4.87 -10.47 -4.90
N GLU A 89 6.00 -10.74 -4.29
CA GLU A 89 6.74 -12.01 -4.43
C GLU A 89 5.96 -13.20 -3.86
N ALA A 90 5.26 -13.03 -2.74
CA ALA A 90 4.34 -14.04 -2.23
C ALA A 90 3.16 -14.25 -3.18
N HIS A 91 2.79 -13.23 -3.95
CA HIS A 91 1.78 -13.30 -4.99
C HIS A 91 2.20 -14.20 -6.14
N LEU A 92 3.44 -14.08 -6.62
CA LEU A 92 4.01 -14.97 -7.64
C LEU A 92 4.13 -16.41 -7.11
N SER A 93 4.56 -16.58 -5.85
CA SER A 93 4.65 -17.89 -5.19
C SER A 93 3.31 -18.58 -5.00
N VAL A 94 2.24 -17.84 -4.65
CA VAL A 94 0.88 -18.40 -4.51
C VAL A 94 0.32 -18.78 -5.88
N MET A 95 0.55 -18.00 -6.92
CA MET A 95 0.15 -18.33 -8.28
C MET A 95 0.95 -19.52 -8.81
N ASP A 96 2.26 -19.57 -8.56
CA ASP A 96 3.12 -20.69 -8.92
C ASP A 96 2.72 -21.97 -8.16
N THR A 97 2.37 -21.88 -6.87
CA THR A 97 1.91 -23.03 -6.06
C THR A 97 0.54 -23.53 -6.51
N MET A 98 -0.36 -22.65 -6.97
CA MET A 98 -1.65 -23.07 -7.52
C MET A 98 -1.52 -23.76 -8.89
N PHE A 99 -0.47 -23.51 -9.65
CA PHE A 99 -0.23 -24.09 -10.97
C PHE A 99 0.89 -25.13 -10.98
N SER A 100 1.74 -25.20 -9.95
CA SER A 100 2.78 -26.24 -9.81
C SER A 100 2.19 -27.50 -9.22
N ARG A 101 2.31 -28.59 -9.96
CA ARG A 101 1.97 -29.96 -9.51
C ARG A 101 2.98 -30.58 -8.54
N ASP A 102 3.89 -29.79 -7.96
CA ASP A 102 4.94 -30.29 -7.09
C ASP A 102 4.56 -30.17 -5.62
N PRO A 103 4.25 -31.28 -4.91
CA PRO A 103 3.82 -31.27 -3.50
C PRO A 103 4.95 -31.04 -2.51
N GLY A 104 6.16 -30.67 -2.96
CA GLY A 104 7.38 -30.63 -2.15
C GLY A 104 7.86 -29.26 -1.68
N ILE A 105 7.17 -28.16 -1.95
CA ILE A 105 7.59 -26.84 -1.46
C ILE A 105 7.07 -26.68 -0.01
N GLU A 106 7.89 -27.07 0.94
CA GLU A 106 7.74 -26.68 2.34
C GLU A 106 7.87 -25.14 2.43
N ILE A 107 6.73 -24.45 2.57
CA ILE A 107 6.71 -23.02 2.91
C ILE A 107 7.31 -22.91 4.31
N ARG A 108 8.62 -22.65 4.36
CA ARG A 108 9.33 -22.41 5.61
C ARG A 108 8.74 -21.16 6.24
N ARG A 109 7.88 -21.35 7.23
CA ARG A 109 7.41 -20.23 8.06
C ARG A 109 8.64 -19.61 8.69
N PRO A 110 8.92 -18.31 8.50
CA PRO A 110 9.97 -17.66 9.25
C PRO A 110 9.64 -17.83 10.73
N ASP A 111 10.64 -18.21 11.51
CA ASP A 111 10.55 -18.28 12.97
C ASP A 111 10.05 -16.92 13.47
N THR A 112 8.82 -16.88 13.94
CA THR A 112 8.15 -15.67 14.45
C THR A 112 8.52 -15.43 15.91
N ALA A 113 9.71 -15.86 16.34
CA ALA A 113 10.21 -15.58 17.66
C ALA A 113 10.55 -14.08 17.78
N ASP A 114 9.72 -13.36 18.52
CA ASP A 114 10.02 -12.13 19.26
C ASP A 114 10.49 -10.87 18.52
N VAL A 115 10.18 -10.70 17.22
CA VAL A 115 10.35 -9.40 16.59
C VAL A 115 9.14 -8.51 16.99
N LEU A 116 9.40 -7.53 17.85
CA LEU A 116 8.39 -6.51 18.16
C LEU A 116 7.90 -5.86 16.87
N PRO A 117 6.59 -5.63 16.71
CA PRO A 117 6.05 -5.03 15.50
C PRO A 117 6.64 -3.63 15.33
N GLN A 118 7.45 -3.46 14.30
CA GLN A 118 8.03 -2.18 13.93
C GLN A 118 7.06 -1.42 12.99
N GLU A 119 6.98 -0.11 13.15
CA GLU A 119 6.21 0.74 12.24
C GLU A 119 6.89 0.82 10.87
N ALA A 120 6.11 0.67 9.82
CA ALA A 120 6.55 0.73 8.43
C ALA A 120 5.63 1.65 7.63
N LEU A 121 6.13 2.20 6.53
CA LEU A 121 5.34 2.92 5.55
C LEU A 121 4.78 1.95 4.51
N VAL A 122 3.46 2.00 4.30
CA VAL A 122 2.81 1.41 3.14
C VAL A 122 2.34 2.53 2.21
N ALA A 123 3.04 2.74 1.11
CA ALA A 123 2.66 3.70 0.08
C ALA A 123 1.44 3.19 -0.70
N VAL A 124 0.37 3.97 -0.72
CA VAL A 124 -0.90 3.61 -1.37
C VAL A 124 -1.18 4.41 -2.64
N ASP A 125 -0.53 5.55 -2.83
CA ASP A 125 -0.66 6.36 -4.05
C ASP A 125 0.56 7.26 -4.24
N LEU A 126 0.78 7.73 -5.49
CA LEU A 126 1.81 8.70 -5.85
C LEU A 126 1.11 9.96 -6.37
N LEU A 127 1.36 11.10 -5.72
CA LEU A 127 0.64 12.35 -5.98
C LEU A 127 1.48 13.37 -6.75
N ARG A 128 2.81 13.26 -6.64
CA ARG A 128 3.78 14.11 -7.33
C ARG A 128 5.04 13.31 -7.65
N LEU A 129 5.63 13.56 -8.81
CA LEU A 129 6.87 12.95 -9.28
C LEU A 129 7.69 14.00 -10.01
N ASP A 130 8.93 14.24 -9.56
CA ASP A 130 9.91 15.14 -10.16
C ASP A 130 9.34 16.52 -10.55
N GLY A 131 8.58 17.11 -9.61
CA GLY A 131 7.96 18.43 -9.78
C GLY A 131 6.59 18.40 -10.48
N GLN A 132 6.18 17.27 -11.08
CA GLN A 132 4.91 17.15 -11.79
C GLN A 132 3.80 16.63 -10.88
N SER A 133 2.65 17.31 -10.86
CA SER A 133 1.45 16.84 -10.17
C SER A 133 0.83 15.67 -10.92
N LEU A 134 0.48 14.61 -10.20
CA LEU A 134 -0.19 13.41 -10.74
C LEU A 134 -1.67 13.34 -10.37
N LEU A 135 -2.24 14.37 -9.75
CA LEU A 135 -3.61 14.34 -9.24
C LEU A 135 -4.64 14.06 -10.34
N ASP A 136 -4.40 14.53 -11.56
CA ASP A 136 -5.24 14.33 -12.74
C ASP A 136 -4.91 13.04 -13.53
N VAL A 137 -3.85 12.33 -13.16
CA VAL A 137 -3.46 11.07 -13.78
C VAL A 137 -4.36 9.93 -13.27
N PRO A 138 -4.81 8.99 -14.11
CA PRO A 138 -5.60 7.83 -13.68
C PRO A 138 -4.90 7.01 -12.59
N LEU A 139 -5.68 6.50 -11.62
CA LEU A 139 -5.14 5.75 -10.47
C LEU A 139 -4.21 4.60 -10.88
N LEU A 140 -4.61 3.80 -11.87
CA LEU A 140 -3.79 2.66 -12.30
C LEU A 140 -2.42 3.08 -12.83
N GLU A 141 -2.35 4.24 -13.49
CA GLU A 141 -1.08 4.77 -13.98
C GLU A 141 -0.22 5.32 -12.83
N ARG A 142 -0.85 6.02 -11.86
CA ARG A 142 -0.14 6.43 -10.64
C ARG A 142 0.41 5.24 -9.86
N LYS A 143 -0.31 4.09 -9.84
CA LYS A 143 0.17 2.84 -9.23
C LYS A 143 1.39 2.26 -9.94
N ARG A 144 1.41 2.30 -11.28
CA ARG A 144 2.57 1.84 -12.06
C ARG A 144 3.79 2.71 -11.80
N LEU A 145 3.59 4.03 -11.79
CA LEU A 145 4.65 4.98 -11.46
C LEU A 145 5.14 4.77 -10.02
N LEU A 146 4.24 4.59 -9.05
CA LEU A 146 4.59 4.30 -7.67
C LEU A 146 5.48 3.06 -7.56
N ASP A 147 5.10 1.97 -8.21
CA ASP A 147 5.88 0.72 -8.21
C ASP A 147 7.26 0.88 -8.87
N SER A 148 7.37 1.76 -9.89
CA SER A 148 8.63 2.02 -10.58
C SER A 148 9.61 2.90 -9.80
N VAL A 149 9.13 3.73 -8.87
CA VAL A 149 9.97 4.69 -8.12
C VAL A 149 10.22 4.28 -6.67
N ILE A 150 9.60 3.21 -6.18
CA ILE A 150 9.82 2.69 -4.82
C ILE A 150 10.51 1.34 -4.86
N GLU A 151 11.71 1.27 -4.32
CA GLU A 151 12.35 0.01 -3.98
C GLU A 151 11.83 -0.49 -2.64
N GLN A 152 11.05 -1.59 -2.68
CA GLN A 152 10.44 -2.12 -1.48
C GLN A 152 11.47 -2.78 -0.56
N GLY A 153 11.31 -2.58 0.74
CA GLY A 153 12.17 -3.11 1.80
C GLY A 153 11.38 -3.48 3.05
N PRO A 154 12.02 -3.87 4.15
CA PRO A 154 11.34 -4.23 5.39
C PRO A 154 10.42 -3.14 5.94
N LEU A 155 10.82 -1.87 5.81
CA LEU A 155 10.12 -0.71 6.38
C LEU A 155 9.33 0.12 5.36
N VAL A 156 9.51 -0.13 4.06
CA VAL A 156 8.81 0.61 3.00
C VAL A 156 8.18 -0.38 2.03
N ARG A 157 6.87 -0.30 1.87
CA ARG A 157 6.07 -1.21 1.03
C ARG A 157 5.18 -0.40 0.09
N VAL A 158 4.87 -0.98 -1.06
CA VAL A 158 3.79 -0.50 -1.94
C VAL A 158 2.55 -1.36 -1.68
N SER A 159 1.40 -0.71 -1.50
CA SER A 159 0.14 -1.43 -1.32
C SER A 159 -0.20 -2.23 -2.57
N VAL A 160 -0.33 -3.54 -2.42
CA VAL A 160 -0.78 -4.44 -3.48
C VAL A 160 -2.21 -4.12 -3.87
N PHE A 161 -2.57 -4.46 -5.09
CA PHE A 161 -3.96 -4.42 -5.54
C PHE A 161 -4.27 -5.63 -6.43
N CYS A 162 -5.55 -5.98 -6.50
CA CYS A 162 -6.04 -7.01 -7.42
C CYS A 162 -7.26 -6.49 -8.18
N ARG A 163 -7.64 -7.22 -9.24
CA ARG A 163 -8.88 -7.02 -9.98
C ARG A 163 -9.91 -8.09 -9.61
N PRO A 164 -11.22 -7.82 -9.75
CA PRO A 164 -12.22 -8.87 -9.55
C PRO A 164 -11.97 -10.12 -10.43
N PRO A 165 -12.28 -11.34 -9.90
CA PRO A 165 -12.95 -11.65 -8.65
C PRO A 165 -12.02 -11.52 -7.44
N VAL A 166 -12.49 -10.95 -6.32
CA VAL A 166 -11.66 -10.54 -5.16
C VAL A 166 -11.91 -11.31 -3.87
N ASP A 167 -12.87 -12.23 -3.85
CA ASP A 167 -13.31 -12.90 -2.63
C ASP A 167 -12.16 -13.63 -1.92
N ALA A 168 -11.33 -14.37 -2.67
CA ALA A 168 -10.18 -15.07 -2.13
C ALA A 168 -9.12 -14.12 -1.56
N TRP A 169 -8.88 -12.99 -2.23
CA TRP A 169 -7.94 -11.97 -1.79
C TRP A 169 -8.39 -11.30 -0.49
N VAL A 170 -9.65 -10.87 -0.44
CA VAL A 170 -10.21 -10.23 0.75
C VAL A 170 -10.23 -11.20 1.92
N ALA A 171 -10.55 -12.48 1.70
CA ALA A 171 -10.49 -13.52 2.73
C ALA A 171 -9.04 -13.73 3.25
N SER A 172 -8.05 -13.77 2.34
CA SER A 172 -6.64 -13.86 2.71
C SER A 172 -6.19 -12.66 3.53
N TRP A 173 -6.53 -11.44 3.11
CA TRP A 173 -6.19 -10.23 3.85
C TRP A 173 -6.85 -10.19 5.24
N GLN A 174 -8.10 -10.63 5.35
CA GLN A 174 -8.79 -10.74 6.65
C GLN A 174 -8.14 -11.77 7.56
N SER A 175 -7.71 -12.93 7.02
CA SER A 175 -6.98 -13.94 7.81
C SER A 175 -5.60 -13.43 8.27
N ALA A 176 -5.00 -12.49 7.52
CA ALA A 176 -3.80 -11.79 7.90
C ALA A 176 -4.03 -10.62 8.88
N GLY A 177 -5.26 -10.43 9.39
CA GLY A 177 -5.61 -9.42 10.37
C GLY A 177 -5.98 -8.05 9.81
N LEU A 178 -6.16 -7.93 8.48
CA LEU A 178 -6.65 -6.70 7.87
C LEU A 178 -8.18 -6.60 7.99
N ARG A 179 -8.71 -5.38 8.14
CA ARG A 179 -10.15 -5.17 8.42
C ARG A 179 -11.06 -5.39 7.21
N GLY A 180 -10.50 -5.48 6.01
CA GLY A 180 -11.25 -5.59 4.77
C GLY A 180 -10.44 -5.09 3.59
N ALA A 181 -11.13 -4.49 2.63
CA ALA A 181 -10.52 -3.97 1.43
C ALA A 181 -11.11 -2.61 1.03
N MET A 182 -10.38 -1.88 0.21
CA MET A 182 -10.81 -0.65 -0.44
C MET A 182 -10.93 -0.88 -1.94
N MET A 183 -12.13 -0.72 -2.47
CA MET A 183 -12.38 -0.73 -3.92
C MET A 183 -12.27 0.68 -4.47
N LYS A 184 -11.52 0.86 -5.55
CA LYS A 184 -11.28 2.15 -6.21
C LYS A 184 -11.45 2.01 -7.72
N SER A 185 -11.94 3.06 -8.39
CA SER A 185 -11.93 3.12 -9.86
C SER A 185 -10.50 3.21 -10.38
N SER A 186 -10.11 2.33 -11.32
CA SER A 186 -8.77 2.35 -11.92
C SER A 186 -8.46 3.63 -12.69
N ASN A 187 -9.51 4.30 -13.22
CA ASN A 187 -9.43 5.56 -13.93
C ASN A 187 -9.68 6.79 -13.05
N GLY A 188 -9.89 6.58 -11.73
CA GLY A 188 -10.18 7.65 -10.78
C GLY A 188 -9.02 8.64 -10.64
N ARG A 189 -9.36 9.92 -10.59
CA ARG A 189 -8.41 10.99 -10.25
C ARG A 189 -8.27 11.10 -8.74
N TYR A 190 -7.19 11.72 -8.29
CA TYR A 190 -7.01 12.00 -6.87
C TYR A 190 -7.64 13.34 -6.52
N ILE A 191 -8.62 13.34 -5.62
CA ILE A 191 -9.30 14.55 -5.13
C ILE A 191 -8.89 14.79 -3.68
N PRO A 192 -7.99 15.74 -3.41
CA PRO A 192 -7.54 16.04 -2.05
C PRO A 192 -8.70 16.51 -1.17
N GLY A 193 -8.73 16.01 0.07
CA GLY A 193 -9.67 16.48 1.10
C GLY A 193 -11.11 15.98 0.97
N ASP A 194 -11.48 15.35 -0.14
CA ASP A 194 -12.86 15.00 -0.43
C ASP A 194 -13.12 13.48 -0.39
N ARG A 195 -14.41 13.12 -0.19
CA ARG A 195 -14.90 11.75 -0.32
C ARG A 195 -15.42 11.55 -1.74
N THR A 196 -14.71 10.77 -2.53
CA THR A 196 -15.16 10.43 -3.88
C THR A 196 -16.09 9.21 -3.87
N PRO A 197 -17.16 9.20 -4.68
CA PRO A 197 -18.01 8.03 -4.88
C PRO A 197 -17.28 6.87 -5.58
N GLU A 198 -16.11 7.14 -6.17
CA GLU A 198 -15.27 6.16 -6.86
C GLU A 198 -14.46 5.27 -5.90
N TRP A 199 -14.53 5.54 -4.58
CA TRP A 199 -13.88 4.74 -3.54
C TRP A 199 -14.92 4.14 -2.60
N ARG A 200 -14.84 2.83 -2.36
CA ARG A 200 -15.76 2.11 -1.47
C ARG A 200 -15.00 1.13 -0.59
N THR A 201 -15.28 1.19 0.71
CA THR A 201 -14.78 0.19 1.66
C THR A 201 -15.59 -1.09 1.58
N LEU A 202 -14.91 -2.23 1.54
CA LEU A 202 -15.45 -3.58 1.61
C LEU A 202 -15.05 -4.18 2.97
N THR A 203 -15.96 -4.21 3.93
CA THR A 203 -15.70 -4.72 5.29
C THR A 203 -16.15 -6.16 5.51
N ARG A 204 -16.91 -6.74 4.58
CA ARG A 204 -17.37 -8.14 4.60
C ARG A 204 -17.37 -8.72 3.20
N VAL A 205 -16.78 -9.90 3.05
CA VAL A 205 -17.11 -10.79 1.95
C VAL A 205 -18.41 -11.49 2.36
N ALA A 206 -19.47 -11.33 1.58
CA ALA A 206 -20.67 -12.13 1.80
C ALA A 206 -20.30 -13.58 1.56
N SER A 207 -20.23 -14.40 2.63
CA SER A 207 -20.10 -15.84 2.45
C SER A 207 -21.35 -16.32 1.70
N ARG A 208 -21.19 -16.74 0.45
CA ARG A 208 -22.23 -17.50 -0.24
C ARG A 208 -22.41 -18.82 0.51
N ARG A 209 -23.56 -19.01 1.13
CA ARG A 209 -24.03 -20.30 1.61
C ARG A 209 -24.39 -21.18 0.43
#